data_9e7fe5c1b3d6b8aae03c0f17b9f8d837
#
_entry.id   9e7fe5c1b3d6b8aae03c0f17b9f8d837
#
_cell.length_a   1.000
_cell.length_b   1.000
_cell.length_c   1.000
_cell.angle_alpha   90.00
_cell.angle_beta   90.00
_cell.angle_gamma   90.00
#
_symmetry.space_group_name_H-M   'P 1'
#
loop_
_entity.id
_entity.type
_entity.pdbx_description
1 polymer ?
#
loop_
_entity_poly.entity_id
_entity_poly.type
_entity_poly.pdbx_seq_one_letter_code
_entity_poly.pdbx_strand_id
1 'polypeptide(L)'
;MSAIERVAIIGGGVIGAGWVARFIENGIDVAIYDPAADAVAKVEAVLVNSRYAYKKLVKVQRRQEGSVTFCDSLVDAVSNAHLIVESVPERLEIKQSVYAEVERHAGRDAIIVSSTSGIMPSDLQSKMDTPERLLVAHPFNPVYLLPLVELVGGRKTSPTVIDRAKAFYSSIGMQPLLVKKEIEAFIADRLLEAIWRESLWLVKDGVATTEDIDDAVRFGFGLRYAQMGVFDTYRVAGGEAGMRHFM
;
A
#
# COMPACT_ATOMS: atom_id res chain seq x y z
N MET A 1 -14.50 11.12 -16.16
CA MET A 1 -13.40 10.17 -15.87
C MET A 1 -14.04 8.83 -15.62
N SER A 2 -13.61 7.77 -16.31
CA SER A 2 -14.15 6.42 -16.09
C SER A 2 -13.83 5.94 -14.68
N ALA A 3 -14.82 5.34 -14.01
CA ALA A 3 -14.64 4.70 -12.72
C ALA A 3 -13.64 3.53 -12.82
N ILE A 4 -12.84 3.31 -11.79
CA ILE A 4 -11.98 2.13 -11.71
C ILE A 4 -12.85 0.99 -11.15
N GLU A 5 -13.26 0.08 -12.02
CA GLU A 5 -14.16 -1.03 -11.68
C GLU A 5 -13.47 -2.40 -11.79
N ARG A 6 -12.31 -2.43 -12.45
CA ARG A 6 -11.57 -3.65 -12.74
C ARG A 6 -10.09 -3.45 -12.46
N VAL A 7 -9.53 -4.28 -11.60
CA VAL A 7 -8.14 -4.20 -11.15
C VAL A 7 -7.38 -5.44 -11.55
N ALA A 8 -6.15 -5.27 -12.07
CA ALA A 8 -5.21 -6.36 -12.22
C ALA A 8 -4.17 -6.34 -11.09
N ILE A 9 -3.84 -7.52 -10.56
CA ILE A 9 -2.75 -7.71 -9.60
C ILE A 9 -1.68 -8.59 -10.24
N ILE A 10 -0.45 -8.10 -10.25
CA ILE A 10 0.71 -8.85 -10.71
C ILE A 10 1.57 -9.19 -9.49
N GLY A 11 1.58 -10.47 -9.12
CA GLY A 11 2.20 -10.99 -7.90
C GLY A 11 1.18 -11.26 -6.80
N GLY A 12 1.02 -12.55 -6.43
CA GLY A 12 0.08 -13.07 -5.43
C GLY A 12 0.72 -13.31 -4.05
N GLY A 13 1.85 -12.65 -3.75
CA GLY A 13 2.48 -12.68 -2.43
C GLY A 13 1.63 -11.99 -1.35
N VAL A 14 2.20 -11.81 -0.15
CA VAL A 14 1.50 -11.25 1.02
C VAL A 14 0.82 -9.91 0.70
N ILE A 15 1.51 -9.01 -0.01
CA ILE A 15 1.00 -7.68 -0.36
C ILE A 15 -0.05 -7.78 -1.46
N GLY A 16 0.23 -8.50 -2.56
CA GLY A 16 -0.73 -8.66 -3.65
C GLY A 16 -2.02 -9.34 -3.20
N ALA A 17 -1.92 -10.43 -2.42
CA ALA A 17 -3.09 -11.08 -1.83
C ALA A 17 -3.88 -10.15 -0.88
N GLY A 18 -3.16 -9.31 -0.14
CA GLY A 18 -3.77 -8.28 0.71
C GLY A 18 -4.54 -7.24 -0.11
N TRP A 19 -4.02 -6.83 -1.27
CA TRP A 19 -4.72 -5.96 -2.21
C TRP A 19 -5.96 -6.64 -2.81
N VAL A 20 -5.85 -7.92 -3.21
CA VAL A 20 -7.03 -8.70 -3.66
C VAL A 20 -8.13 -8.61 -2.62
N ALA A 21 -7.81 -8.92 -1.34
CA ALA A 21 -8.79 -8.87 -0.26
C ALA A 21 -9.42 -7.48 -0.08
N ARG A 22 -8.61 -6.41 -0.14
CA ARG A 22 -9.10 -5.02 -0.03
C ARG A 22 -10.07 -4.67 -1.15
N PHE A 23 -9.75 -5.04 -2.38
CA PHE A 23 -10.55 -4.65 -3.55
C PHE A 23 -11.87 -5.43 -3.61
N ILE A 24 -11.85 -6.76 -3.47
CA ILE A 24 -13.07 -7.55 -3.56
C ILE A 24 -14.06 -7.21 -2.44
N GLU A 25 -13.59 -6.93 -1.24
CA GLU A 25 -14.43 -6.48 -0.13
C GLU A 25 -15.16 -5.17 -0.43
N ASN A 26 -14.62 -4.36 -1.32
CA ASN A 26 -15.24 -3.13 -1.80
C ASN A 26 -16.05 -3.29 -3.10
N GLY A 27 -16.31 -4.54 -3.52
CA GLY A 27 -17.12 -4.85 -4.70
C GLY A 27 -16.39 -4.64 -6.03
N ILE A 28 -15.05 -4.68 -6.01
CA ILE A 28 -14.21 -4.49 -7.21
C ILE A 28 -13.74 -5.85 -7.70
N ASP A 29 -13.91 -6.11 -8.99
CA ASP A 29 -13.43 -7.32 -9.63
C ASP A 29 -11.91 -7.28 -9.83
N VAL A 30 -11.25 -8.39 -9.49
CA VAL A 30 -9.80 -8.52 -9.55
C VAL A 30 -9.41 -9.66 -10.48
N ALA A 31 -8.53 -9.35 -11.44
CA ALA A 31 -7.78 -10.33 -12.21
C ALA A 31 -6.37 -10.41 -11.61
N ILE A 32 -5.91 -11.60 -11.27
CA ILE A 32 -4.58 -11.80 -10.66
C ILE A 32 -3.75 -12.77 -11.50
N TYR A 33 -2.49 -12.39 -11.68
CA TYR A 33 -1.47 -13.25 -12.28
C TYR A 33 -0.25 -13.36 -11.35
N ASP A 34 0.15 -14.61 -11.11
CA ASP A 34 1.41 -14.95 -10.44
C ASP A 34 1.91 -16.29 -11.00
N PRO A 35 3.16 -16.41 -11.45
CA PRO A 35 3.69 -17.65 -12.03
C PRO A 35 3.97 -18.75 -11.00
N ALA A 36 3.90 -18.46 -9.69
CA ALA A 36 4.17 -19.45 -8.65
C ALA A 36 3.01 -20.45 -8.53
N ALA A 37 3.33 -21.75 -8.52
CA ALA A 37 2.33 -22.82 -8.45
C ALA A 37 1.45 -22.78 -7.18
N ASP A 38 1.93 -22.17 -6.11
CA ASP A 38 1.22 -22.04 -4.82
C ASP A 38 0.50 -20.68 -4.64
N ALA A 39 0.52 -19.83 -5.66
CA ALA A 39 -0.05 -18.49 -5.58
C ALA A 39 -1.54 -18.49 -5.25
N VAL A 40 -2.31 -19.36 -5.90
CA VAL A 40 -3.76 -19.51 -5.64
C VAL A 40 -4.02 -19.82 -4.18
N ALA A 41 -3.33 -20.82 -3.63
CA ALA A 41 -3.51 -21.23 -2.24
C ALA A 41 -3.14 -20.12 -1.24
N LYS A 42 -2.08 -19.35 -1.53
CA LYS A 42 -1.67 -18.19 -0.72
C LYS A 42 -2.72 -17.09 -0.71
N VAL A 43 -3.24 -16.74 -1.87
CA VAL A 43 -4.30 -15.72 -1.98
C VAL A 43 -5.56 -16.18 -1.25
N GLU A 44 -6.01 -17.40 -1.45
CA GLU A 44 -7.19 -17.96 -0.77
C GLU A 44 -7.04 -17.96 0.76
N ALA A 45 -5.86 -18.30 1.29
CA ALA A 45 -5.59 -18.23 2.72
C ALA A 45 -5.72 -16.80 3.27
N VAL A 46 -5.25 -15.79 2.54
CA VAL A 46 -5.43 -14.39 2.92
C VAL A 46 -6.89 -13.98 2.87
N LEU A 47 -7.65 -14.43 1.86
CA LEU A 47 -9.10 -14.16 1.74
C LEU A 47 -9.89 -14.76 2.89
N VAL A 48 -9.57 -15.96 3.34
CA VAL A 48 -10.19 -16.58 4.53
C VAL A 48 -9.94 -15.71 5.76
N ASN A 49 -8.70 -15.29 5.99
CA ASN A 49 -8.32 -14.46 7.12
C ASN A 49 -8.99 -13.07 7.08
N SER A 50 -9.04 -12.43 5.91
CA SER A 50 -9.67 -11.12 5.74
C SER A 50 -11.17 -11.17 6.02
N ARG A 51 -11.87 -12.15 5.47
CA ARG A 51 -13.31 -12.36 5.71
C ARG A 51 -13.61 -12.59 7.19
N TYR A 52 -12.76 -13.36 7.90
CA TYR A 52 -12.87 -13.54 9.33
C TYR A 52 -12.71 -12.23 10.11
N ALA A 53 -11.68 -11.45 9.76
CA ALA A 53 -11.42 -10.17 10.40
C ALA A 53 -12.59 -9.17 10.18
N TYR A 54 -13.07 -9.07 8.96
CA TYR A 54 -14.15 -8.17 8.60
C TYR A 54 -15.47 -8.53 9.31
N LYS A 55 -15.80 -9.82 9.47
CA LYS A 55 -16.98 -10.23 10.26
C LYS A 55 -16.95 -9.71 11.68
N LYS A 56 -15.76 -9.49 12.26
CA LYS A 56 -15.60 -8.98 13.64
C LYS A 56 -15.59 -7.47 13.73
N LEU A 57 -15.04 -6.80 12.72
CA LEU A 57 -14.78 -5.36 12.76
C LEU A 57 -15.92 -4.52 12.21
N VAL A 58 -16.68 -5.04 11.24
CA VAL A 58 -17.69 -4.25 10.53
C VAL A 58 -19.09 -4.67 10.94
N LYS A 59 -19.81 -3.76 11.60
CA LYS A 59 -21.23 -3.92 11.97
C LYS A 59 -22.19 -3.40 10.90
N VAL A 60 -21.69 -2.88 9.78
CA VAL A 60 -22.48 -2.27 8.71
C VAL A 60 -22.71 -3.29 7.60
N GLN A 61 -23.85 -3.20 6.93
CA GLN A 61 -24.17 -4.02 5.77
C GLN A 61 -23.08 -3.82 4.68
N ARG A 62 -22.43 -4.91 4.29
CA ARG A 62 -21.36 -4.90 3.31
C ARG A 62 -21.92 -4.77 1.90
N ARG A 63 -21.12 -4.21 1.00
CA ARG A 63 -21.36 -4.33 -0.44
C ARG A 63 -21.26 -5.80 -0.86
N GLN A 64 -21.81 -6.14 -2.01
CA GLN A 64 -21.55 -7.44 -2.61
C GLN A 64 -20.05 -7.55 -2.88
N GLU A 65 -19.45 -8.67 -2.50
CA GLU A 65 -18.04 -8.94 -2.72
C GLU A 65 -17.76 -9.03 -4.22
N GLY A 66 -16.66 -8.41 -4.68
CA GLY A 66 -16.19 -8.52 -6.05
C GLY A 66 -15.65 -9.92 -6.34
N SER A 67 -15.48 -10.24 -7.61
CA SER A 67 -14.94 -11.54 -8.07
C SER A 67 -13.41 -11.53 -8.11
N VAL A 68 -12.81 -12.73 -7.97
CA VAL A 68 -11.38 -12.97 -8.22
C VAL A 68 -11.24 -13.93 -9.37
N THR A 69 -10.46 -13.55 -10.38
CA THR A 69 -10.10 -14.40 -11.53
C THR A 69 -8.59 -14.62 -11.51
N PHE A 70 -8.18 -15.87 -11.35
CA PHE A 70 -6.77 -16.26 -11.52
C PHE A 70 -6.50 -16.46 -13.02
N CYS A 71 -5.53 -15.69 -13.54
CA CYS A 71 -5.20 -15.66 -14.96
C CYS A 71 -3.97 -16.53 -15.25
N ASP A 72 -3.97 -17.18 -16.41
CA ASP A 72 -2.86 -18.02 -16.88
C ASP A 72 -1.68 -17.20 -17.41
N SER A 73 -1.92 -15.93 -17.76
CA SER A 73 -0.89 -15.02 -18.25
C SER A 73 -1.05 -13.59 -17.69
N LEU A 74 0.06 -12.84 -17.68
CA LEU A 74 0.04 -11.42 -17.39
C LEU A 74 -0.87 -10.65 -18.35
N VAL A 75 -0.86 -11.03 -19.62
CA VAL A 75 -1.67 -10.39 -20.67
C VAL A 75 -3.15 -10.49 -20.35
N ASP A 76 -3.62 -11.68 -19.97
CA ASP A 76 -5.03 -11.90 -19.60
C ASP A 76 -5.44 -11.05 -18.41
N ALA A 77 -4.55 -10.91 -17.43
CA ALA A 77 -4.82 -10.10 -16.25
C ALA A 77 -4.95 -8.58 -16.57
N VAL A 78 -4.08 -8.03 -17.43
CA VAL A 78 -3.97 -6.58 -17.61
C VAL A 78 -4.82 -6.00 -18.75
N SER A 79 -5.24 -6.83 -19.72
CA SER A 79 -5.86 -6.34 -20.98
C SER A 79 -7.10 -5.47 -20.77
N ASN A 80 -7.88 -5.71 -19.73
CA ASN A 80 -9.12 -4.97 -19.43
C ASN A 80 -9.08 -4.24 -18.10
N ALA A 81 -7.88 -4.08 -17.49
CA ALA A 81 -7.73 -3.44 -16.20
C ALA A 81 -7.74 -1.91 -16.33
N HIS A 82 -8.41 -1.23 -15.39
CA HIS A 82 -8.35 0.21 -15.23
C HIS A 82 -7.23 0.65 -14.28
N LEU A 83 -6.87 -0.24 -13.35
CA LEU A 83 -5.75 -0.09 -12.42
C LEU A 83 -4.95 -1.39 -12.40
N ILE A 84 -3.64 -1.29 -12.48
CA ILE A 84 -2.73 -2.43 -12.45
C ILE A 84 -1.81 -2.25 -11.25
N VAL A 85 -1.87 -3.19 -10.30
CA VAL A 85 -1.06 -3.18 -9.08
C VAL A 85 0.07 -4.19 -9.24
N GLU A 86 1.29 -3.71 -9.25
CA GLU A 86 2.48 -4.55 -9.27
C GLU A 86 2.94 -4.81 -7.83
N SER A 87 3.05 -6.09 -7.48
CA SER A 87 3.49 -6.60 -6.18
C SER A 87 4.49 -7.77 -6.34
N VAL A 88 5.33 -7.70 -7.38
CA VAL A 88 6.40 -8.68 -7.63
C VAL A 88 7.59 -8.45 -6.70
N PRO A 89 8.59 -9.37 -6.65
CA PRO A 89 9.75 -9.21 -5.78
C PRO A 89 10.43 -7.85 -5.90
N GLU A 90 10.97 -7.35 -4.77
CA GLU A 90 11.55 -6.01 -4.63
C GLU A 90 12.92 -5.89 -5.34
N ARG A 91 12.89 -6.02 -6.66
CA ARG A 91 14.04 -5.92 -7.55
C ARG A 91 13.71 -5.05 -8.75
N LEU A 92 14.47 -3.99 -8.94
CA LEU A 92 14.20 -2.98 -9.98
C LEU A 92 14.10 -3.59 -11.39
N GLU A 93 14.99 -4.50 -11.73
CA GLU A 93 15.02 -5.12 -13.06
C GLU A 93 13.78 -5.97 -13.33
N ILE A 94 13.29 -6.69 -12.30
CA ILE A 94 12.07 -7.50 -12.41
C ILE A 94 10.88 -6.59 -12.63
N LYS A 95 10.74 -5.53 -11.82
CA LYS A 95 9.65 -4.56 -11.94
C LYS A 95 9.65 -3.88 -13.31
N GLN A 96 10.81 -3.43 -13.79
CA GLN A 96 10.95 -2.81 -15.12
C GLN A 96 10.57 -3.78 -16.25
N SER A 97 10.93 -5.07 -16.14
CA SER A 97 10.52 -6.08 -17.11
C SER A 97 8.99 -6.28 -17.13
N VAL A 98 8.37 -6.30 -15.96
CA VAL A 98 6.92 -6.40 -15.83
C VAL A 98 6.23 -5.16 -16.44
N TYR A 99 6.73 -3.96 -16.19
CA TYR A 99 6.15 -2.74 -16.79
C TYR A 99 6.24 -2.73 -18.30
N ALA A 100 7.36 -3.17 -18.88
CA ALA A 100 7.51 -3.29 -20.33
C ALA A 100 6.46 -4.24 -20.93
N GLU A 101 6.10 -5.33 -20.24
CA GLU A 101 5.03 -6.23 -20.67
C GLU A 101 3.65 -5.62 -20.49
N VAL A 102 3.40 -4.98 -19.35
CA VAL A 102 2.16 -4.27 -19.04
C VAL A 102 1.86 -3.19 -20.08
N GLU A 103 2.85 -2.37 -20.46
CA GLU A 103 2.67 -1.28 -21.43
C GLU A 103 2.22 -1.75 -22.81
N ARG A 104 2.66 -2.95 -23.21
CA ARG A 104 2.28 -3.52 -24.51
C ARG A 104 0.85 -4.02 -24.58
N HIS A 105 0.25 -4.39 -23.45
CA HIS A 105 -1.02 -5.12 -23.42
C HIS A 105 -2.14 -4.42 -22.64
N ALA A 106 -1.78 -3.53 -21.72
CA ALA A 106 -2.78 -2.78 -20.94
C ALA A 106 -3.39 -1.62 -21.73
N GLY A 107 -4.63 -1.28 -21.39
CA GLY A 107 -5.29 -0.08 -21.92
C GLY A 107 -4.45 1.19 -21.66
N ARG A 108 -4.44 2.11 -22.63
CA ARG A 108 -3.63 3.35 -22.57
C ARG A 108 -3.97 4.23 -21.35
N ASP A 109 -5.22 4.18 -20.88
CA ASP A 109 -5.69 4.97 -19.73
C ASP A 109 -5.55 4.24 -18.38
N ALA A 110 -5.04 2.99 -18.38
CA ALA A 110 -4.83 2.22 -17.17
C ALA A 110 -3.74 2.87 -16.32
N ILE A 111 -4.02 3.02 -15.03
CA ILE A 111 -3.04 3.49 -14.05
C ILE A 111 -2.19 2.28 -13.64
N ILE A 112 -0.88 2.47 -13.55
CA ILE A 112 0.06 1.47 -13.06
C ILE A 112 0.57 1.92 -11.70
N VAL A 113 0.43 1.06 -10.68
CA VAL A 113 0.94 1.34 -9.35
C VAL A 113 1.89 0.24 -8.89
N SER A 114 2.99 0.64 -8.25
CA SER A 114 3.90 -0.29 -7.59
C SER A 114 3.63 -0.33 -6.10
N SER A 115 3.68 -1.53 -5.50
CA SER A 115 3.61 -1.71 -4.06
C SER A 115 4.99 -1.68 -3.38
N THR A 116 6.02 -1.18 -4.07
CA THR A 116 7.38 -1.06 -3.51
C THR A 116 7.37 -0.25 -2.23
N SER A 117 8.22 -0.63 -1.26
CA SER A 117 8.44 0.12 -0.01
C SER A 117 9.64 1.05 -0.05
N GLY A 118 10.50 0.95 -1.07
CA GLY A 118 11.76 1.72 -1.09
C GLY A 118 12.26 2.17 -2.45
N ILE A 119 11.91 1.48 -3.55
CA ILE A 119 12.40 1.85 -4.88
C ILE A 119 11.75 3.16 -5.34
N MET A 120 12.56 4.11 -5.75
CA MET A 120 12.08 5.41 -6.22
C MET A 120 11.21 5.26 -7.48
N PRO A 121 10.03 5.87 -7.54
CA PRO A 121 9.19 5.81 -8.72
C PRO A 121 9.89 6.34 -9.98
N SER A 122 10.80 7.30 -9.88
CA SER A 122 11.61 7.75 -11.02
C SER A 122 12.53 6.67 -11.58
N ASP A 123 13.03 5.76 -10.73
CA ASP A 123 13.86 4.62 -11.17
C ASP A 123 12.98 3.54 -11.81
N LEU A 124 11.80 3.28 -11.25
CA LEU A 124 10.80 2.40 -11.85
C LEU A 124 10.43 2.86 -13.26
N GLN A 125 10.22 4.16 -13.44
CA GLN A 125 9.83 4.79 -14.71
C GLN A 125 10.93 4.82 -15.76
N SER A 126 12.19 4.58 -15.41
CA SER A 126 13.33 4.94 -16.24
C SER A 126 13.37 4.26 -17.62
N LYS A 127 12.75 3.08 -17.75
CA LYS A 127 12.67 2.30 -19.00
C LYS A 127 11.28 2.21 -19.61
N MET A 128 10.30 2.97 -19.08
CA MET A 128 8.94 2.95 -19.58
C MET A 128 8.75 3.88 -20.79
N ASP A 129 7.91 3.47 -21.72
CA ASP A 129 7.47 4.26 -22.86
C ASP A 129 6.39 5.28 -22.47
N THR A 130 5.54 4.93 -21.47
CA THR A 130 4.43 5.75 -20.95
C THR A 130 4.57 5.97 -19.44
N PRO A 131 5.68 6.58 -18.98
CA PRO A 131 6.00 6.69 -17.54
C PRO A 131 5.03 7.59 -16.78
N GLU A 132 4.25 8.43 -17.47
CA GLU A 132 3.27 9.32 -16.86
C GLU A 132 2.12 8.59 -16.17
N ARG A 133 1.92 7.28 -16.48
CA ARG A 133 0.88 6.43 -15.91
C ARG A 133 1.29 5.74 -14.62
N LEU A 134 2.58 5.75 -14.27
CA LEU A 134 3.10 5.03 -13.12
C LEU A 134 3.27 5.94 -11.91
N LEU A 135 2.84 5.44 -10.74
CA LEU A 135 3.19 5.96 -9.42
C LEU A 135 3.40 4.79 -8.45
N VAL A 136 3.92 5.08 -7.28
CA VAL A 136 3.91 4.15 -6.15
C VAL A 136 2.61 4.31 -5.38
N ALA A 137 2.00 3.18 -5.00
CA ALA A 137 0.92 3.11 -4.02
C ALA A 137 1.34 2.10 -2.93
N HIS A 138 2.10 2.60 -1.97
CA HIS A 138 2.69 1.82 -0.90
C HIS A 138 1.68 1.55 0.22
N PRO A 139 1.24 0.29 0.42
CA PRO A 139 0.31 -0.08 1.48
C PRO A 139 1.06 -0.49 2.75
N PHE A 140 0.33 -0.58 3.86
CA PHE A 140 0.81 -1.22 5.08
C PHE A 140 0.13 -2.58 5.28
N ASN A 141 0.93 -3.59 5.64
CA ASN A 141 0.42 -4.94 5.90
C ASN A 141 -0.16 -5.03 7.33
N PRO A 142 -1.34 -5.64 7.53
CA PRO A 142 -2.25 -6.26 6.54
C PRO A 142 -3.03 -5.24 5.71
N VAL A 143 -2.84 -5.29 4.38
CA VAL A 143 -3.43 -4.31 3.44
C VAL A 143 -4.95 -4.19 3.55
N TYR A 144 -5.62 -5.31 3.83
CA TYR A 144 -7.08 -5.35 3.99
C TYR A 144 -7.56 -4.76 5.32
N LEU A 145 -6.67 -4.49 6.30
CA LEU A 145 -7.02 -3.88 7.59
C LEU A 145 -6.54 -2.43 7.72
N LEU A 146 -5.28 -2.18 7.37
CA LEU A 146 -4.70 -0.85 7.55
C LEU A 146 -5.11 0.08 6.39
N PRO A 147 -5.66 1.27 6.70
CA PRO A 147 -6.19 2.15 5.67
C PRO A 147 -5.13 2.98 4.95
N LEU A 148 -3.93 3.13 5.49
CA LEU A 148 -2.91 3.99 4.89
C LEU A 148 -2.44 3.44 3.54
N VAL A 149 -2.36 4.31 2.54
CA VAL A 149 -1.64 4.10 1.29
C VAL A 149 -0.85 5.35 0.94
N GLU A 150 0.47 5.24 0.85
CA GLU A 150 1.33 6.35 0.43
C GLU A 150 1.38 6.41 -1.09
N LEU A 151 1.00 7.56 -1.65
CA LEU A 151 1.05 7.82 -3.08
C LEU A 151 2.29 8.64 -3.40
N VAL A 152 3.19 8.09 -4.22
CA VAL A 152 4.44 8.76 -4.59
C VAL A 152 4.57 8.81 -6.10
N GLY A 153 4.50 10.00 -6.66
CA GLY A 153 4.77 10.22 -8.09
C GLY A 153 6.27 10.30 -8.36
N GLY A 154 6.72 9.73 -9.48
CA GLY A 154 8.03 9.98 -10.02
C GLY A 154 8.07 11.29 -10.83
N ARG A 155 9.26 11.65 -11.31
CA ARG A 155 9.47 12.89 -12.08
C ARG A 155 8.58 13.02 -13.34
N LYS A 156 8.13 11.91 -13.89
CA LYS A 156 7.30 11.86 -15.10
C LYS A 156 5.82 11.54 -14.82
N THR A 157 5.45 11.23 -13.59
CA THR A 157 4.05 10.90 -13.25
C THR A 157 3.13 12.08 -13.51
N SER A 158 2.04 11.84 -14.23
CA SER A 158 1.02 12.87 -14.49
C SER A 158 0.26 13.24 -13.22
N PRO A 159 0.05 14.53 -12.94
CA PRO A 159 -0.82 14.97 -11.83
C PRO A 159 -2.22 14.36 -11.89
N THR A 160 -2.79 14.23 -13.09
CA THR A 160 -4.11 13.61 -13.28
C THR A 160 -4.12 12.14 -12.82
N VAL A 161 -3.04 11.40 -13.03
CA VAL A 161 -2.92 10.02 -12.57
C VAL A 161 -2.88 9.95 -11.05
N ILE A 162 -2.15 10.86 -10.40
CA ILE A 162 -2.11 10.98 -8.93
C ILE A 162 -3.51 11.27 -8.38
N ASP A 163 -4.22 12.24 -8.97
CA ASP A 163 -5.57 12.62 -8.53
C ASP A 163 -6.57 11.48 -8.70
N ARG A 164 -6.50 10.75 -9.82
CA ARG A 164 -7.34 9.57 -10.06
C ARG A 164 -7.04 8.45 -9.05
N ALA A 165 -5.78 8.16 -8.79
CA ALA A 165 -5.38 7.16 -7.79
C ALA A 165 -5.86 7.57 -6.39
N LYS A 166 -5.66 8.83 -6.00
CA LYS A 166 -6.14 9.37 -4.72
C LYS A 166 -7.66 9.21 -4.56
N ALA A 167 -8.43 9.60 -5.56
CA ALA A 167 -9.87 9.48 -5.55
C ALA A 167 -10.31 8.01 -5.44
N PHE A 168 -9.66 7.11 -6.18
CA PHE A 168 -9.95 5.68 -6.14
C PHE A 168 -9.68 5.09 -4.76
N TYR A 169 -8.49 5.26 -4.20
CA TYR A 169 -8.17 4.69 -2.89
C TYR A 169 -9.07 5.26 -1.78
N SER A 170 -9.42 6.54 -1.85
CA SER A 170 -10.41 7.13 -0.93
C SER A 170 -11.79 6.47 -1.05
N SER A 171 -12.23 6.12 -2.26
CA SER A 171 -13.55 5.52 -2.51
C SER A 171 -13.70 4.11 -1.93
N ILE A 172 -12.60 3.42 -1.69
CA ILE A 172 -12.54 2.09 -1.07
C ILE A 172 -12.14 2.13 0.41
N GLY A 173 -12.32 3.29 1.06
CA GLY A 173 -12.10 3.45 2.50
C GLY A 173 -10.62 3.45 2.91
N MET A 174 -9.70 3.73 1.98
CA MET A 174 -8.31 3.97 2.33
C MET A 174 -8.04 5.45 2.56
N GLN A 175 -6.93 5.74 3.23
CA GLN A 175 -6.41 7.08 3.48
C GLN A 175 -5.17 7.31 2.59
N PRO A 176 -5.33 7.86 1.38
CA PRO A 176 -4.18 8.15 0.53
C PRO A 176 -3.39 9.35 1.06
N LEU A 177 -2.12 9.13 1.33
CA LEU A 177 -1.15 10.13 1.77
C LEU A 177 -0.24 10.49 0.58
N LEU A 178 -0.37 11.69 0.05
CA LEU A 178 0.51 12.13 -1.03
C LEU A 178 1.88 12.53 -0.48
N VAL A 179 2.91 11.79 -0.87
CA VAL A 179 4.31 12.12 -0.61
C VAL A 179 4.76 13.14 -1.66
N LYS A 180 5.02 14.37 -1.23
CA LYS A 180 5.26 15.52 -2.13
C LYS A 180 6.60 15.47 -2.88
N LYS A 181 7.54 14.67 -2.41
CA LYS A 181 8.88 14.52 -2.97
C LYS A 181 9.35 13.09 -2.79
N GLU A 182 9.91 12.50 -3.82
CA GLU A 182 10.53 11.20 -3.73
C GLU A 182 11.60 11.16 -2.63
N ILE A 183 11.51 10.15 -1.78
CA ILE A 183 12.48 9.87 -0.73
C ILE A 183 12.46 8.36 -0.46
N GLU A 184 13.61 7.78 -0.18
CA GLU A 184 13.71 6.37 0.21
C GLU A 184 12.86 6.06 1.43
N ALA A 185 12.18 4.90 1.42
CA ALA A 185 11.27 4.43 2.47
C ALA A 185 10.11 5.39 2.79
N PHE A 186 9.84 6.36 1.93
CA PHE A 186 8.74 7.34 1.99
C PHE A 186 8.59 8.02 3.36
N ILE A 187 7.39 8.17 3.91
CA ILE A 187 7.17 8.86 5.20
C ILE A 187 6.99 7.86 6.34
N ALA A 188 6.07 6.91 6.19
CA ALA A 188 5.64 6.09 7.31
C ALA A 188 6.70 5.04 7.69
N ASP A 189 7.37 4.41 6.72
CA ASP A 189 8.48 3.49 7.01
C ASP A 189 9.68 4.22 7.62
N ARG A 190 9.95 5.46 7.23
CA ARG A 190 11.00 6.27 7.88
C ARG A 190 10.71 6.54 9.35
N LEU A 191 9.43 6.81 9.68
CA LEU A 191 9.01 7.00 11.08
C LEU A 191 9.06 5.68 11.86
N LEU A 192 8.63 4.58 11.24
CA LEU A 192 8.71 3.25 11.82
C LEU A 192 10.17 2.84 12.09
N GLU A 193 11.05 3.08 11.12
CA GLU A 193 12.50 2.81 11.23
C GLU A 193 13.16 3.63 12.35
N ALA A 194 12.74 4.88 12.55
CA ALA A 194 13.26 5.71 13.62
C ALA A 194 12.95 5.11 15.02
N ILE A 195 11.73 4.61 15.21
CA ILE A 195 11.32 3.92 16.44
C ILE A 195 12.07 2.59 16.58
N TRP A 196 12.16 1.82 15.50
CA TRP A 196 12.86 0.53 15.49
C TRP A 196 14.32 0.66 15.85
N ARG A 197 15.02 1.59 15.24
CA ARG A 197 16.44 1.85 15.51
C ARG A 197 16.69 2.25 16.96
N GLU A 198 15.86 3.13 17.53
CA GLU A 198 15.98 3.51 18.94
C GLU A 198 15.70 2.31 19.86
N SER A 199 14.71 1.50 19.54
CA SER A 199 14.38 0.27 20.26
C SER A 199 15.59 -0.69 20.34
N LEU A 200 16.28 -0.88 19.22
CA LEU A 200 17.49 -1.71 19.17
C LEU A 200 18.63 -1.16 20.06
N TRP A 201 18.81 0.17 20.12
CA TRP A 201 19.80 0.80 20.98
C TRP A 201 19.47 0.59 22.47
N LEU A 202 18.21 0.76 22.87
CA LEU A 202 17.77 0.56 24.25
C LEU A 202 18.03 -0.88 24.73
N VAL A 203 17.77 -1.88 23.87
CA VAL A 203 18.08 -3.28 24.18
C VAL A 203 19.58 -3.50 24.26
N LYS A 204 20.35 -3.02 23.29
CA LYS A 204 21.80 -3.17 23.23
C LYS A 204 22.49 -2.59 24.46
N ASP A 205 22.03 -1.44 24.94
CA ASP A 205 22.61 -0.74 26.08
C ASP A 205 22.10 -1.27 27.43
N GLY A 206 21.25 -2.32 27.42
CA GLY A 206 20.70 -2.95 28.59
C GLY A 206 19.73 -2.08 29.39
N VAL A 207 19.14 -1.08 28.76
CA VAL A 207 18.17 -0.16 29.39
C VAL A 207 16.83 -0.83 29.57
N ALA A 208 16.40 -1.65 28.59
CA ALA A 208 15.10 -2.31 28.57
C ALA A 208 15.19 -3.67 27.85
N THR A 209 14.26 -4.57 28.17
CA THR A 209 14.01 -5.77 27.38
C THR A 209 13.15 -5.46 26.16
N THR A 210 13.05 -6.38 25.20
CA THR A 210 12.13 -6.27 24.08
C THR A 210 10.67 -6.15 24.53
N GLU A 211 10.29 -6.88 25.58
CA GLU A 211 8.94 -6.84 26.16
C GLU A 211 8.63 -5.45 26.77
N ASP A 212 9.57 -4.86 27.51
CA ASP A 212 9.40 -3.52 28.09
C ASP A 212 9.19 -2.46 27.01
N ILE A 213 9.90 -2.57 25.88
CA ILE A 213 9.76 -1.65 24.75
C ILE A 213 8.39 -1.82 24.06
N ASP A 214 7.98 -3.08 23.81
CA ASP A 214 6.67 -3.37 23.25
C ASP A 214 5.56 -2.82 24.15
N ASP A 215 5.66 -2.96 25.44
CA ASP A 215 4.69 -2.46 26.41
C ASP A 215 4.69 -0.93 26.48
N ALA A 216 5.84 -0.28 26.40
CA ALA A 216 5.93 1.18 26.33
C ALA A 216 5.20 1.74 25.10
N VAL A 217 5.29 1.05 23.96
CA VAL A 217 4.54 1.40 22.74
C VAL A 217 3.06 1.09 22.88
N ARG A 218 2.71 -0.15 23.25
CA ARG A 218 1.32 -0.65 23.29
C ARG A 218 0.46 0.06 24.31
N PHE A 219 0.97 0.35 25.49
CA PHE A 219 0.22 0.97 26.59
C PHE A 219 0.52 2.46 26.76
N GLY A 220 1.50 2.98 26.06
CA GLY A 220 1.91 4.38 26.10
C GLY A 220 1.51 5.16 24.84
N PHE A 221 2.50 5.67 24.13
CA PHE A 221 2.28 6.61 23.04
C PHE A 221 1.58 6.01 21.82
N GLY A 222 1.64 4.70 21.61
CA GLY A 222 0.94 4.03 20.50
C GLY A 222 -0.57 4.18 20.56
N LEU A 223 -1.17 4.19 21.77
CA LEU A 223 -2.60 4.45 21.95
C LEU A 223 -2.97 5.87 21.52
N ARG A 224 -2.10 6.85 21.75
CA ARG A 224 -2.29 8.23 21.28
C ARG A 224 -2.16 8.34 19.77
N TYR A 225 -1.14 7.69 19.21
CA TYR A 225 -0.89 7.70 17.77
C TYR A 225 -1.99 7.04 16.94
N ALA A 226 -2.78 6.16 17.54
CA ALA A 226 -4.00 5.63 16.91
C ALA A 226 -5.13 6.67 16.78
N GLN A 227 -5.09 7.76 17.57
CA GLN A 227 -6.12 8.80 17.60
C GLN A 227 -5.64 10.13 16.99
N MET A 228 -4.36 10.44 17.12
CA MET A 228 -3.75 11.70 16.66
C MET A 228 -2.30 11.46 16.23
N GLY A 229 -1.81 12.18 15.24
CA GLY A 229 -0.44 12.08 14.76
C GLY A 229 0.59 12.68 15.74
N VAL A 230 1.86 12.63 15.34
CA VAL A 230 2.98 13.11 16.16
C VAL A 230 2.81 14.58 16.53
N PHE A 231 2.56 15.46 15.55
CA PHE A 231 2.43 16.91 15.80
C PHE A 231 1.22 17.26 16.66
N ASP A 232 0.08 16.60 16.44
CA ASP A 232 -1.11 16.81 17.28
C ASP A 232 -0.87 16.37 18.72
N THR A 233 -0.17 15.25 18.92
CA THR A 233 0.21 14.77 20.25
C THR A 233 1.03 15.80 21.01
N TYR A 234 2.07 16.37 20.38
CA TYR A 234 2.91 17.37 21.02
C TYR A 234 2.19 18.73 21.21
N ARG A 235 1.32 19.09 20.27
CA ARG A 235 0.48 20.29 20.41
C ARG A 235 -0.44 20.21 21.62
N VAL A 236 -1.10 19.08 21.81
CA VAL A 236 -2.02 18.85 22.94
C VAL A 236 -1.23 18.75 24.26
N ALA A 237 -0.12 18.03 24.27
CA ALA A 237 0.71 17.86 25.47
C ALA A 237 1.36 19.16 25.96
N GLY A 238 1.58 20.14 25.07
CA GLY A 238 2.13 21.44 25.43
C GLY A 238 1.14 22.44 26.05
N GLY A 239 -0.12 22.07 26.18
CA GLY A 239 -1.17 22.93 26.72
C GLY A 239 -1.31 24.25 25.94
N GLU A 240 -1.43 25.39 26.63
CA GLU A 240 -1.57 26.72 26.02
C GLU A 240 -0.35 27.12 25.17
N ALA A 241 0.85 26.68 25.54
CA ALA A 241 2.06 26.95 24.78
C ALA A 241 2.17 26.10 23.50
N GLY A 242 1.40 25.02 23.41
CA GLY A 242 1.42 24.09 22.29
C GLY A 242 2.81 23.47 22.09
N MET A 243 3.20 23.25 20.83
CA MET A 243 4.51 22.67 20.49
C MET A 243 5.70 23.53 20.95
N ARG A 244 5.53 24.83 21.19
CA ARG A 244 6.61 25.70 21.69
C ARG A 244 7.16 25.26 23.05
N HIS A 245 6.37 24.52 23.82
CA HIS A 245 6.81 23.93 25.09
C HIS A 245 7.97 22.95 24.91
N PHE A 246 8.08 22.30 23.75
CA PHE A 246 9.06 21.25 23.46
C PHE A 246 10.20 21.71 22.54
N MET A 247 10.15 22.93 22.01
CA MET A 247 11.19 23.52 21.16
C MET A 247 12.11 24.45 21.94
#